data_ed870ac64a7af5fcea20f52a8bda3cdb
#
_entry.id   ed870ac64a7af5fcea20f52a8bda3cdb
#
_cell.length_a   1.000
_cell.length_b   1.000
_cell.length_c   1.000
_cell.angle_alpha   90.00
_cell.angle_beta   90.00
_cell.angle_gamma   90.00
#
_symmetry.space_group_name_H-M   'P 1'
#
loop_
_entity.id
_entity.type
_entity.pdbx_description
1 polymer ?
#
loop_
_entity_poly.entity_id
_entity_poly.type
_entity_poly.pdbx_seq_one_letter_code
_entity_poly.pdbx_strand_id
1 'polypeptide(L)'
;MEANGIVLSPDPRLRQECAVIEEITPAIEALAEKMKKMMFDNGGCGLAAPQIGELIQLVTIDCDYTDKNDYDPYVLINPVIVEQSDHLVPFSEGCLSIPGISCESERPDHVVVEAYDLDANLIRYEASGDLFCVCLQHEIDHLHGNTMFERLKPMQRIKAVKEYQDALARGARPGETE
;
A
#
# COMPACT_ATOMS: atom_id res chain seq x y z
N MET A 1 -4.62 -1.20 -16.69
CA MET A 1 -5.68 -2.22 -16.49
C MET A 1 -6.25 -2.02 -15.10
N GLU A 2 -7.54 -2.26 -14.91
CA GLU A 2 -8.19 -2.08 -13.60
C GLU A 2 -9.11 -3.26 -13.29
N ALA A 3 -9.21 -3.62 -12.00
CA ALA A 3 -10.16 -4.61 -11.51
C ALA A 3 -10.73 -4.14 -10.17
N ASN A 4 -12.04 -4.19 -10.00
CA ASN A 4 -12.76 -3.68 -8.81
C ASN A 4 -12.38 -2.23 -8.44
N GLY A 5 -12.02 -1.38 -9.41
CA GLY A 5 -11.53 -0.02 -9.20
C GLY A 5 -10.06 0.10 -8.81
N ILE A 6 -9.35 -1.02 -8.67
CA ILE A 6 -7.91 -1.06 -8.40
C ILE A 6 -7.11 -1.09 -9.70
N VAL A 7 -6.13 -0.22 -9.80
CA VAL A 7 -5.14 -0.18 -10.89
C VAL A 7 -4.18 -1.36 -10.74
N LEU A 8 -4.06 -2.19 -11.78
CA LEU A 8 -3.21 -3.37 -11.76
C LEU A 8 -1.86 -3.13 -12.44
N SER A 9 -0.80 -3.73 -11.91
CA SER A 9 0.51 -3.78 -12.57
C SER A 9 0.38 -4.44 -13.97
N PRO A 10 1.13 -3.98 -15.00
CA PRO A 10 2.19 -2.97 -14.98
C PRO A 10 1.71 -1.55 -15.39
N ASP A 11 0.54 -1.10 -14.95
CA ASP A 11 0.02 0.21 -15.31
C ASP A 11 1.04 1.33 -14.95
N PRO A 12 1.32 2.27 -15.87
CA PRO A 12 2.32 3.31 -15.63
C PRO A 12 2.00 4.27 -14.49
N ARG A 13 0.73 4.37 -14.04
CA ARG A 13 0.34 5.16 -12.87
C ARG A 13 1.02 4.67 -11.59
N LEU A 14 1.26 3.35 -11.47
CA LEU A 14 1.95 2.74 -10.33
C LEU A 14 3.47 2.97 -10.33
N ARG A 15 4.00 3.69 -11.31
CA ARG A 15 5.43 3.98 -11.49
C ARG A 15 5.74 5.47 -11.39
N GLN A 16 4.76 6.27 -10.98
CA GLN A 16 4.90 7.72 -10.91
C GLN A 16 5.10 8.17 -9.48
N GLU A 17 5.91 9.20 -9.29
CA GLU A 17 6.00 9.95 -8.05
C GLU A 17 4.68 10.70 -7.83
N CYS A 18 4.12 10.59 -6.63
CA CYS A 18 2.88 11.23 -6.26
C CYS A 18 3.10 12.65 -5.75
N ALA A 19 2.21 13.55 -6.10
CA ALA A 19 2.26 14.94 -5.66
C ALA A 19 1.91 15.05 -4.16
N VAL A 20 2.61 15.95 -3.48
CA VAL A 20 2.29 16.34 -2.09
C VAL A 20 0.93 17.03 -2.06
N ILE A 21 0.12 16.74 -1.05
CA ILE A 21 -1.13 17.43 -0.75
C ILE A 21 -0.80 18.70 0.03
N GLU A 22 -1.05 19.86 -0.56
CA GLU A 22 -0.77 21.16 0.06
C GLU A 22 -1.92 21.63 0.96
N GLU A 23 -3.15 21.19 0.69
CA GLU A 23 -4.36 21.59 1.43
C GLU A 23 -5.31 20.39 1.56
N ILE A 24 -5.83 20.17 2.76
CA ILE A 24 -6.85 19.17 3.04
C ILE A 24 -8.23 19.78 2.73
N THR A 25 -8.72 19.47 1.55
CA THR A 25 -10.00 19.97 1.05
C THR A 25 -11.09 18.92 1.26
N PRO A 26 -12.39 19.29 1.20
CA PRO A 26 -13.48 18.33 1.21
C PRO A 26 -13.37 17.24 0.11
N ALA A 27 -12.67 17.52 -0.99
CA ALA A 27 -12.40 16.52 -2.02
C ALA A 27 -11.39 15.47 -1.56
N ILE A 28 -10.37 15.85 -0.78
CA ILE A 28 -9.40 14.93 -0.16
C ILE A 28 -10.09 14.07 0.89
N GLU A 29 -10.95 14.65 1.73
CA GLU A 29 -11.74 13.92 2.72
C GLU A 29 -12.65 12.88 2.04
N ALA A 30 -13.38 13.27 0.99
CA ALA A 30 -14.23 12.36 0.23
C ALA A 30 -13.42 11.25 -0.47
N LEU A 31 -12.21 11.54 -0.94
CA LEU A 31 -11.30 10.57 -1.53
C LEU A 31 -10.81 9.58 -0.48
N ALA A 32 -10.42 10.04 0.71
CA ALA A 32 -10.02 9.17 1.81
C ALA A 32 -11.14 8.18 2.19
N GLU A 33 -12.37 8.66 2.31
CA GLU A 33 -13.53 7.79 2.60
C GLU A 33 -13.80 6.77 1.46
N LYS A 34 -13.64 7.18 0.21
CA LYS A 34 -13.69 6.25 -0.94
C LYS A 34 -12.60 5.19 -0.83
N MET A 35 -11.36 5.59 -0.49
CA MET A 35 -10.22 4.68 -0.35
C MET A 35 -10.43 3.68 0.79
N LYS A 36 -10.88 4.13 1.96
CA LYS A 36 -11.24 3.25 3.09
C LYS A 36 -12.22 2.16 2.63
N LYS A 37 -13.32 2.59 1.99
CA LYS A 37 -14.30 1.63 1.48
C LYS A 37 -13.72 0.65 0.46
N MET A 38 -12.93 1.13 -0.50
CA MET A 38 -12.32 0.28 -1.52
C MET A 38 -11.32 -0.70 -0.93
N MET A 39 -10.54 -0.28 0.08
CA MET A 39 -9.62 -1.13 0.81
C MET A 39 -10.37 -2.29 1.48
N PHE A 40 -11.43 -1.99 2.23
CA PHE A 40 -12.27 -2.99 2.88
C PHE A 40 -12.93 -3.94 1.88
N ASP A 41 -13.57 -3.41 0.84
CA ASP A 41 -14.29 -4.19 -0.18
C ASP A 41 -13.37 -5.19 -0.92
N ASN A 42 -12.06 -4.92 -0.97
CA ASN A 42 -11.07 -5.78 -1.57
C ASN A 42 -10.24 -6.59 -0.54
N GLY A 43 -10.59 -6.55 0.75
CA GLY A 43 -9.90 -7.29 1.81
C GLY A 43 -8.43 -6.88 2.01
N GLY A 44 -8.09 -5.62 1.75
CA GLY A 44 -6.75 -5.08 1.92
C GLY A 44 -6.54 -4.49 3.31
N CYS A 45 -5.31 -4.52 3.81
CA CYS A 45 -4.89 -3.84 5.04
C CYS A 45 -4.25 -2.47 4.79
N GLY A 46 -3.93 -2.15 3.53
CA GLY A 46 -3.41 -0.86 3.07
C GLY A 46 -3.88 -0.54 1.65
N LEU A 47 -3.98 0.74 1.35
CA LEU A 47 -4.27 1.24 0.01
C LEU A 47 -3.68 2.64 -0.18
N ALA A 48 -2.85 2.80 -1.20
CA ALA A 48 -2.31 4.10 -1.61
C ALA A 48 -3.08 4.69 -2.79
N ALA A 49 -3.18 5.99 -2.86
CA ALA A 49 -3.95 6.70 -3.89
C ALA A 49 -3.58 6.33 -5.35
N PRO A 50 -2.30 6.10 -5.73
CA PRO A 50 -1.97 5.67 -7.09
C PRO A 50 -2.58 4.31 -7.47
N GLN A 51 -2.91 3.46 -6.50
CA GLN A 51 -3.59 2.19 -6.77
C GLN A 51 -5.07 2.36 -7.19
N ILE A 52 -5.62 3.55 -7.04
CA ILE A 52 -6.94 3.92 -7.58
C ILE A 52 -6.85 5.00 -8.67
N GLY A 53 -5.63 5.29 -9.13
CA GLY A 53 -5.37 6.20 -10.24
C GLY A 53 -5.15 7.67 -9.84
N GLU A 54 -5.17 7.99 -8.55
CA GLU A 54 -4.93 9.33 -8.01
C GLU A 54 -3.46 9.49 -7.63
N LEU A 55 -2.75 10.42 -8.28
CA LEU A 55 -1.29 10.59 -8.11
C LEU A 55 -0.95 11.61 -7.04
N ILE A 56 -1.45 11.39 -5.82
CA ILE A 56 -1.22 12.23 -4.64
C ILE A 56 -0.77 11.38 -3.45
N GLN A 57 -0.10 12.02 -2.49
CA GLN A 57 0.43 11.34 -1.31
C GLN A 57 -0.65 11.13 -0.25
N LEU A 58 -1.55 10.17 -0.49
CA LEU A 58 -2.63 9.76 0.40
C LEU A 58 -2.62 8.23 0.55
N VAL A 59 -2.72 7.76 1.79
CA VAL A 59 -2.73 6.34 2.15
C VAL A 59 -3.82 6.08 3.18
N THR A 60 -4.46 4.91 3.10
CA THR A 60 -5.31 4.38 4.17
C THR A 60 -4.76 3.04 4.65
N ILE A 61 -4.72 2.82 5.96
CA ILE A 61 -4.18 1.59 6.57
C ILE A 61 -5.05 1.15 7.74
N ASP A 62 -5.40 -0.13 7.76
CA ASP A 62 -5.97 -0.83 8.91
C ASP A 62 -5.51 -2.28 8.86
N CYS A 63 -4.66 -2.68 9.81
CA CYS A 63 -4.08 -4.02 9.84
C CYS A 63 -4.74 -4.95 10.87
N ASP A 64 -5.62 -4.40 11.70
CA ASP A 64 -6.14 -5.09 12.89
C ASP A 64 -7.62 -5.44 12.79
N TYR A 65 -8.35 -4.93 11.77
CA TYR A 65 -9.77 -5.21 11.63
C TYR A 65 -10.05 -6.69 11.36
N THR A 66 -11.07 -7.21 11.99
CA THR A 66 -11.55 -8.58 11.80
C THR A 66 -12.89 -8.63 11.05
N ASP A 67 -13.69 -7.58 11.19
CA ASP A 67 -14.94 -7.40 10.47
C ASP A 67 -15.26 -5.90 10.30
N LYS A 68 -16.43 -5.59 9.75
CA LYS A 68 -16.86 -4.21 9.50
C LYS A 68 -17.05 -3.36 10.76
N ASN A 69 -17.24 -3.97 11.93
CA ASN A 69 -17.56 -3.22 13.15
C ASN A 69 -16.31 -2.70 13.85
N ASP A 70 -15.17 -3.33 13.62
CA ASP A 70 -13.86 -2.92 14.14
C ASP A 70 -12.97 -2.23 13.09
N TYR A 71 -13.51 -1.96 11.88
CA TYR A 71 -12.80 -1.30 10.80
C TYR A 71 -12.73 0.21 11.02
N ASP A 72 -11.54 0.70 11.37
CA ASP A 72 -11.26 2.12 11.65
C ASP A 72 -9.89 2.53 11.07
N PRO A 73 -9.75 2.63 9.74
CA PRO A 73 -8.48 2.87 9.10
C PRO A 73 -7.91 4.25 9.39
N TYR A 74 -6.62 4.27 9.69
CA TYR A 74 -5.80 5.48 9.67
C TYR A 74 -5.77 6.07 8.27
N VAL A 75 -5.79 7.40 8.19
CA VAL A 75 -5.53 8.17 6.96
C VAL A 75 -4.20 8.88 7.14
N LEU A 76 -3.27 8.63 6.22
CA LEU A 76 -1.95 9.23 6.21
C LEU A 76 -1.81 10.15 5.00
N ILE A 77 -1.63 11.44 5.25
CA ILE A 77 -1.41 12.47 4.24
C ILE A 77 0.08 12.86 4.29
N ASN A 78 0.74 12.84 3.14
CA ASN A 78 2.16 13.13 2.97
C ASN A 78 3.05 12.31 3.94
N PRO A 79 2.90 10.99 4.02
CA PRO A 79 3.66 10.18 4.96
C PRO A 79 5.15 10.16 4.58
N VAL A 80 6.01 10.28 5.60
CA VAL A 80 7.47 10.23 5.47
C VAL A 80 8.04 9.27 6.50
N ILE A 81 8.88 8.33 6.08
CA ILE A 81 9.69 7.52 7.01
C ILE A 81 10.81 8.41 7.54
N VAL A 82 10.74 8.76 8.83
CA VAL A 82 11.72 9.65 9.49
C VAL A 82 12.82 8.86 10.22
N GLU A 83 12.53 7.62 10.62
CA GLU A 83 13.51 6.69 11.21
C GLU A 83 13.24 5.27 10.71
N GLN A 84 14.29 4.49 10.49
CA GLN A 84 14.19 3.05 10.19
C GLN A 84 15.42 2.32 10.72
N SER A 85 15.26 1.03 11.03
CA SER A 85 16.38 0.17 11.42
C SER A 85 17.22 -0.24 10.20
N ASP A 86 18.50 -0.57 10.45
CA ASP A 86 19.37 -1.23 9.47
C ASP A 86 19.13 -2.76 9.43
N HIS A 87 18.40 -3.30 10.41
CA HIS A 87 18.09 -4.72 10.48
C HIS A 87 16.95 -5.06 9.55
N LEU A 88 17.22 -5.92 8.57
CA LEU A 88 16.24 -6.37 7.59
C LEU A 88 15.70 -7.74 7.98
N VAL A 89 14.39 -7.91 7.88
CA VAL A 89 13.70 -9.17 8.13
C VAL A 89 12.87 -9.56 6.91
N PRO A 90 12.74 -10.88 6.63
CA PRO A 90 11.89 -11.35 5.54
C PRO A 90 10.40 -11.20 5.92
N PHE A 91 9.62 -10.71 4.96
CA PHE A 91 8.17 -10.63 5.05
C PHE A 91 7.51 -11.15 3.77
N SER A 92 6.41 -11.87 3.92
CA SER A 92 5.54 -12.24 2.79
C SER A 92 4.53 -11.13 2.55
N GLU A 93 4.64 -10.43 1.44
CA GLU A 93 3.79 -9.30 1.06
C GLU A 93 2.83 -9.68 -0.06
N GLY A 94 1.55 -9.29 0.10
CA GLY A 94 0.57 -9.21 -0.96
C GLY A 94 0.32 -7.75 -1.36
N CYS A 95 -0.26 -7.52 -2.54
CA CYS A 95 -0.62 -6.20 -3.02
C CYS A 95 -1.91 -6.22 -3.82
N LEU A 96 -2.85 -5.33 -3.53
CA LEU A 96 -4.11 -5.23 -4.28
C LEU A 96 -3.88 -4.96 -5.78
N SER A 97 -2.78 -4.29 -6.13
CA SER A 97 -2.38 -4.04 -7.53
C SER A 97 -1.65 -5.20 -8.20
N ILE A 98 -1.34 -6.27 -7.44
CA ILE A 98 -0.63 -7.47 -7.91
C ILE A 98 -1.33 -8.71 -7.33
N PRO A 99 -2.60 -8.94 -7.69
CA PRO A 99 -3.39 -10.04 -7.12
C PRO A 99 -2.89 -11.44 -7.49
N GLY A 100 -3.23 -12.42 -6.66
CA GLY A 100 -3.01 -13.85 -6.89
C GLY A 100 -1.59 -14.33 -6.63
N ILE A 101 -0.73 -13.51 -6.04
CA ILE A 101 0.59 -13.90 -5.57
C ILE A 101 0.96 -13.18 -4.28
N SER A 102 1.92 -13.78 -3.56
CA SER A 102 2.69 -13.09 -2.53
C SER A 102 4.18 -13.15 -2.84
N CYS A 103 4.93 -12.18 -2.34
CA CYS A 103 6.38 -12.09 -2.54
C CYS A 103 7.09 -12.01 -1.19
N GLU A 104 8.16 -12.79 -1.02
CA GLU A 104 9.04 -12.64 0.13
C GLU A 104 10.04 -11.52 -0.16
N SER A 105 9.91 -10.42 0.58
CA SER A 105 10.79 -9.25 0.53
C SER A 105 11.56 -9.09 1.83
N GLU A 106 12.65 -8.32 1.80
CA GLU A 106 13.40 -7.92 3.00
C GLU A 106 13.09 -6.46 3.31
N ARG A 107 12.63 -6.18 4.55
CA ARG A 107 12.30 -4.84 5.02
C ARG A 107 12.92 -4.52 6.37
N PRO A 108 13.25 -3.25 6.67
CA PRO A 108 13.50 -2.81 8.03
C PRO A 108 12.45 -3.33 9.01
N ASP A 109 12.88 -3.91 10.12
CA ASP A 109 12.00 -4.45 11.15
C ASP A 109 11.44 -3.39 12.10
N HIS A 110 11.89 -2.14 11.96
CA HIS A 110 11.39 -0.99 12.71
C HIS A 110 11.36 0.24 11.80
N VAL A 111 10.24 0.96 11.86
CA VAL A 111 10.08 2.27 11.17
C VAL A 111 9.35 3.25 12.08
N VAL A 112 9.68 4.52 11.89
CA VAL A 112 8.89 5.65 12.38
C VAL A 112 8.45 6.48 11.20
N VAL A 113 7.14 6.70 11.08
CA VAL A 113 6.51 7.47 10.01
C VAL A 113 5.84 8.70 10.59
N GLU A 114 6.10 9.86 10.02
CA GLU A 114 5.32 11.07 10.28
C GLU A 114 4.37 11.32 9.11
N ALA A 115 3.11 11.65 9.42
CA ALA A 115 2.08 11.97 8.45
C ALA A 115 1.08 12.95 9.05
N TYR A 116 0.32 13.64 8.21
CA TYR A 116 -0.83 14.41 8.67
C TYR A 116 -2.10 13.57 8.62
N ASP A 117 -2.99 13.75 9.61
CA ASP A 117 -4.35 13.24 9.56
C ASP A 117 -5.29 14.21 8.80
N LEU A 118 -6.59 13.87 8.73
CA LEU A 118 -7.59 14.72 8.05
C LEU A 118 -7.87 16.04 8.79
N ASP A 119 -7.53 16.13 10.07
CA ASP A 119 -7.65 17.37 10.87
C ASP A 119 -6.37 18.22 10.82
N ALA A 120 -5.43 17.88 9.92
CA ALA A 120 -4.12 18.53 9.78
C ALA A 120 -3.21 18.42 11.01
N ASN A 121 -3.42 17.44 11.88
CA ASN A 121 -2.50 17.15 12.97
C ASN A 121 -1.35 16.30 12.45
N LEU A 122 -0.12 16.64 12.84
CA LEU A 122 1.04 15.79 12.60
C LEU A 122 1.00 14.61 13.58
N ILE A 123 0.91 13.41 13.04
CA ILE A 123 0.91 12.16 13.80
C ILE A 123 2.21 11.41 13.54
N ARG A 124 2.73 10.79 14.57
CA ARG A 124 3.92 9.93 14.53
C ARG A 124 3.50 8.48 14.79
N TYR A 125 3.72 7.63 13.81
CA TYR A 125 3.47 6.19 13.88
C TYR A 125 4.80 5.46 14.08
N GLU A 126 4.89 4.62 15.09
CA GLU A 126 6.05 3.78 15.37
C GLU A 126 5.62 2.31 15.32
N ALA A 127 6.30 1.50 14.52
CA ALA A 127 5.95 0.11 14.29
C ALA A 127 7.20 -0.78 14.21
N SER A 128 7.09 -2.01 14.73
CA SER A 128 8.21 -2.95 14.79
C SER A 128 7.75 -4.39 14.60
N GLY A 129 8.31 -5.06 13.59
CA GLY A 129 8.23 -6.52 13.41
C GLY A 129 6.85 -7.09 13.13
N ASP A 130 5.84 -6.27 12.88
CA ASP A 130 4.45 -6.64 12.66
C ASP A 130 3.96 -6.26 11.25
N LEU A 131 2.72 -6.64 10.94
CA LEU A 131 2.09 -6.32 9.67
C LEU A 131 1.98 -4.81 9.43
N PHE A 132 1.71 -4.03 10.49
CA PHE A 132 1.61 -2.58 10.39
C PHE A 132 2.93 -1.94 9.97
N CYS A 133 4.07 -2.42 10.50
CA CYS A 133 5.40 -1.98 10.10
C CYS A 133 5.66 -2.20 8.61
N VAL A 134 5.27 -3.34 8.09
CA VAL A 134 5.43 -3.68 6.65
C VAL A 134 4.47 -2.86 5.80
N CYS A 135 3.22 -2.75 6.22
CA CYS A 135 2.18 -2.04 5.49
C CYS A 135 2.52 -0.55 5.32
N LEU A 136 3.00 0.12 6.39
CA LEU A 136 3.48 1.51 6.30
C LEU A 136 4.52 1.68 5.19
N GLN A 137 5.52 0.81 5.14
CA GLN A 137 6.58 0.84 4.14
C GLN A 137 6.06 0.53 2.73
N HIS A 138 5.15 -0.45 2.61
CA HIS A 138 4.56 -0.88 1.35
C HIS A 138 3.74 0.25 0.71
N GLU A 139 2.87 0.90 1.48
CA GLU A 139 2.03 1.97 0.96
C GLU A 139 2.83 3.25 0.64
N ILE A 140 3.87 3.55 1.42
CA ILE A 140 4.78 4.67 1.11
C ILE A 140 5.57 4.38 -0.17
N ASP A 141 5.99 3.13 -0.42
CA ASP A 141 6.64 2.75 -1.68
C ASP A 141 5.76 3.08 -2.89
N HIS A 142 4.45 2.82 -2.82
CA HIS A 142 3.51 3.16 -3.89
C HIS A 142 3.49 4.65 -4.21
N LEU A 143 3.62 5.52 -3.21
CA LEU A 143 3.65 6.97 -3.40
C LEU A 143 4.89 7.45 -4.17
N HIS A 144 5.95 6.65 -4.15
CA HIS A 144 7.22 6.91 -4.85
C HIS A 144 7.39 6.04 -6.11
N GLY A 145 6.28 5.52 -6.65
CA GLY A 145 6.29 4.74 -7.90
C GLY A 145 6.92 3.35 -7.79
N ASN A 146 7.04 2.80 -6.59
CA ASN A 146 7.56 1.46 -6.34
C ASN A 146 6.43 0.49 -5.97
N THR A 147 6.60 -0.77 -6.30
CA THR A 147 5.75 -1.87 -5.88
C THR A 147 6.59 -2.91 -5.14
N MET A 148 5.99 -3.97 -4.61
CA MET A 148 6.74 -5.06 -3.99
C MET A 148 7.77 -5.69 -4.95
N PHE A 149 7.59 -5.59 -6.28
CA PHE A 149 8.56 -6.11 -7.25
C PHE A 149 9.92 -5.41 -7.20
N GLU A 150 9.96 -4.12 -6.84
CA GLU A 150 11.20 -3.34 -6.73
C GLU A 150 12.04 -3.74 -5.51
N ARG A 151 11.44 -4.39 -4.52
CA ARG A 151 12.12 -4.93 -3.33
C ARG A 151 12.78 -6.29 -3.56
N LEU A 152 12.42 -6.98 -4.66
CA LEU A 152 12.94 -8.31 -4.96
C LEU A 152 14.30 -8.27 -5.65
N LYS A 153 15.13 -9.26 -5.32
CA LYS A 153 16.38 -9.52 -6.07
C LYS A 153 16.03 -9.90 -7.53
N PRO A 154 16.90 -9.62 -8.51
CA PRO A 154 16.56 -9.75 -9.93
C PRO A 154 15.94 -11.10 -10.33
N MET A 155 16.45 -12.21 -9.86
CA MET A 155 15.91 -13.54 -10.20
C MET A 155 14.56 -13.82 -9.54
N GLN A 156 14.38 -13.36 -8.30
CA GLN A 156 13.09 -13.44 -7.60
C GLN A 156 12.03 -12.61 -8.32
N ARG A 157 12.40 -11.39 -8.75
CA ARG A 157 11.50 -10.51 -9.51
C ARG A 157 11.03 -11.14 -10.83
N ILE A 158 11.94 -11.75 -11.60
CA ILE A 158 11.58 -12.44 -12.86
C ILE A 158 10.57 -13.55 -12.57
N LYS A 159 10.80 -14.35 -11.53
CA LYS A 159 9.90 -15.43 -11.12
C LYS A 159 8.54 -14.87 -10.72
N ALA A 160 8.50 -13.89 -9.81
CA ALA A 160 7.27 -13.29 -9.31
C ALA A 160 6.43 -12.63 -10.43
N VAL A 161 7.08 -11.92 -11.38
CA VAL A 161 6.37 -11.34 -12.53
C VAL A 161 5.70 -12.41 -13.37
N LYS A 162 6.38 -13.56 -13.60
CA LYS A 162 5.79 -14.68 -14.34
C LYS A 162 4.61 -15.29 -13.58
N GLU A 163 4.76 -15.55 -12.28
CA GLU A 163 3.68 -16.07 -11.43
C GLU A 163 2.47 -15.15 -11.42
N TYR A 164 2.69 -13.83 -11.35
CA TYR A 164 1.64 -12.83 -11.47
C TYR A 164 0.92 -12.87 -12.83
N GLN A 165 1.66 -12.98 -13.93
CA GLN A 165 1.06 -13.11 -15.26
C GLN A 165 0.20 -14.37 -15.37
N ASP A 166 0.67 -15.48 -14.83
CA ASP A 166 -0.08 -16.74 -14.77
C ASP A 166 -1.32 -16.61 -13.86
N ALA A 167 -1.23 -15.89 -12.73
CA ALA A 167 -2.37 -15.61 -11.85
C ALA A 167 -3.44 -14.75 -12.55
N LEU A 168 -3.04 -13.68 -13.24
CA LEU A 168 -3.96 -12.87 -14.04
C LEU A 168 -4.65 -13.69 -15.16
N ALA A 169 -3.92 -14.57 -15.82
CA ALA A 169 -4.49 -15.45 -16.83
C ALA A 169 -5.53 -16.43 -16.25
N ARG A 170 -5.42 -16.78 -14.97
CA ARG A 170 -6.41 -17.57 -14.22
C ARG A 170 -7.57 -16.74 -13.66
N GLY A 171 -7.53 -15.41 -13.82
CA GLY A 171 -8.58 -14.48 -13.39
C GLY A 171 -8.44 -13.97 -11.95
N ALA A 172 -7.22 -13.95 -11.41
CA ALA A 172 -6.94 -13.41 -10.07
C ALA A 172 -7.43 -11.97 -9.91
N ARG A 173 -7.98 -11.64 -8.74
CA ARG A 173 -8.61 -10.35 -8.41
C ARG A 173 -7.96 -9.73 -7.18
N PRO A 174 -8.03 -8.38 -7.05
CA PRO A 174 -7.59 -7.69 -5.83
C PRO A 174 -8.14 -8.36 -4.56
N GLY A 175 -7.27 -8.51 -3.54
CA GLY A 175 -7.57 -9.21 -2.30
C GLY A 175 -7.29 -10.71 -2.31
N GLU A 176 -7.07 -11.33 -3.48
CA GLU A 176 -6.63 -12.72 -3.57
C GLU A 176 -5.10 -12.80 -3.45
N THR A 177 -4.62 -13.64 -2.53
CA THR A 177 -3.20 -14.03 -2.37
C THR A 177 -3.14 -15.55 -2.31
N GLU A 178 -2.12 -16.17 -2.91
CA GLU A 178 -1.82 -17.61 -2.72
C GLU A 178 -0.98 -17.84 -1.47
#